data_c9c6220ee910bef503873b3e35c9415b
#
_entry.id   c9c6220ee910bef503873b3e35c9415b
#
_cell.length_a   1.000
_cell.length_b   1.000
_cell.length_c   1.000
_cell.angle_alpha   90.00
_cell.angle_beta   90.00
_cell.angle_gamma   90.00
#
_symmetry.space_group_name_H-M   'P 1'
#
loop_
_entity.id
_entity.type
_entity.pdbx_description
1 polymer ?
#
loop_
_entity_poly.entity_id
_entity_poly.type
_entity_poly.pdbx_seq_one_letter_code
_entity_poly.pdbx_strand_id
1 'polypeptide(L)'
;MQAMSEKTVNLESAIDRFLTSIPPGYYTIASVEELKNRLKNPQTVLVDVREPFEYKSGHIPDAINISLQTLAHNLEQIPHDRPVVVYCSAGYRAAMGVMTLHLLGYENVQGFPPSFAGWKTAGEAIASS
;
A
#
# COMPACT_ATOMS: atom_id res chain seq x y z
N MET A 1 -16.42 11.13 28.42
CA MET A 1 -16.49 10.69 27.07
C MET A 1 -15.95 11.68 26.05
N GLN A 2 -15.35 12.74 26.56
CA GLN A 2 -14.77 13.74 25.70
C GLN A 2 -13.67 13.19 24.79
N ALA A 3 -12.82 12.31 25.35
CA ALA A 3 -11.73 11.71 24.56
C ALA A 3 -12.25 10.91 23.35
N MET A 4 -13.36 10.21 23.52
CA MET A 4 -13.97 9.46 22.40
C MET A 4 -14.57 10.40 21.37
N SER A 5 -15.22 11.48 21.83
CA SER A 5 -15.78 12.48 20.92
C SER A 5 -14.71 13.17 20.09
N GLU A 6 -13.60 13.53 20.75
CA GLU A 6 -12.47 14.15 20.05
C GLU A 6 -11.86 13.21 19.01
N LYS A 7 -11.70 11.95 19.36
CA LYS A 7 -11.18 10.94 18.45
C LYS A 7 -12.09 10.75 17.24
N THR A 8 -13.40 10.70 17.47
CA THR A 8 -14.37 10.56 16.39
C THR A 8 -14.33 11.76 15.45
N VAL A 9 -14.26 12.98 16.00
CA VAL A 9 -14.18 14.19 15.21
C VAL A 9 -12.89 14.22 14.39
N ASN A 10 -11.74 13.83 15.00
CA ASN A 10 -10.48 13.77 14.29
C ASN A 10 -10.50 12.76 13.16
N LEU A 11 -11.11 11.60 13.38
CA LEU A 11 -11.23 10.58 12.35
C LEU A 11 -12.14 11.05 11.21
N GLU A 12 -13.28 11.64 11.53
CA GLU A 12 -14.18 12.19 10.53
C GLU A 12 -13.49 13.27 9.70
N SER A 13 -12.73 14.15 10.35
CA SER A 13 -11.99 15.20 9.65
C SER A 13 -10.92 14.61 8.73
N ALA A 14 -10.23 13.59 9.17
CA ALA A 14 -9.20 12.92 8.37
C ALA A 14 -9.83 12.26 7.13
N ILE A 15 -10.96 11.61 7.31
CA ILE A 15 -11.69 10.97 6.22
C ILE A 15 -12.17 12.02 5.22
N ASP A 16 -12.78 13.10 5.72
CA ASP A 16 -13.29 14.17 4.86
C ASP A 16 -12.15 14.81 4.06
N ARG A 17 -11.04 15.09 4.71
CA ARG A 17 -9.87 15.65 4.03
C ARG A 17 -9.36 14.74 2.93
N PHE A 18 -9.28 13.44 3.21
CA PHE A 18 -8.82 12.50 2.19
C PHE A 18 -9.77 12.48 1.01
N LEU A 19 -11.08 12.34 1.27
CA LEU A 19 -12.06 12.19 0.21
C LEU A 19 -12.24 13.46 -0.63
N THR A 20 -12.06 14.64 -0.04
CA THR A 20 -12.21 15.92 -0.75
C THR A 20 -10.92 16.37 -1.42
N SER A 21 -9.79 15.77 -1.08
CA SER A 21 -8.47 16.18 -1.59
C SER A 21 -7.61 14.96 -1.87
N ILE A 22 -8.18 13.97 -2.56
CA ILE A 22 -7.43 12.74 -2.86
C ILE A 22 -6.11 13.12 -3.53
N PRO A 23 -4.97 12.71 -2.95
CA PRO A 23 -3.67 13.11 -3.49
C PRO A 23 -3.50 12.66 -4.93
N PRO A 24 -3.03 13.55 -5.83
CA PRO A 24 -2.77 13.14 -7.21
C PRO A 24 -1.80 11.96 -7.24
N GLY A 25 -2.12 10.96 -8.03
CA GLY A 25 -1.25 9.82 -8.20
C GLY A 25 -1.25 8.81 -7.06
N TYR A 26 -2.12 8.98 -6.08
CA TYR A 26 -2.12 8.08 -4.90
C TYR A 26 -2.35 6.61 -5.27
N TYR A 27 -3.00 6.33 -6.39
CA TYR A 27 -3.31 4.98 -6.82
C TYR A 27 -3.02 4.77 -8.30
N THR A 28 -1.99 5.42 -8.82
CA THR A 28 -1.76 5.51 -10.27
C THR A 28 -0.40 5.04 -10.74
N ILE A 29 0.24 4.12 -10.05
CA ILE A 29 1.34 3.40 -10.68
C ILE A 29 0.66 2.40 -11.60
N ALA A 30 0.32 2.87 -12.80
CA ALA A 30 -0.64 2.20 -13.66
C ALA A 30 -0.04 1.05 -14.47
N SER A 31 1.27 0.92 -14.51
CA SER A 31 1.93 -0.09 -15.32
C SER A 31 3.08 -0.74 -14.59
N VAL A 32 3.44 -1.95 -15.04
CA VAL A 32 4.60 -2.67 -14.53
C VAL A 32 5.87 -1.85 -14.77
N GLU A 33 5.96 -1.18 -15.91
CA GLU A 33 7.11 -0.33 -16.22
C GLU A 33 7.28 0.79 -15.21
N GLU A 34 6.20 1.46 -14.84
CA GLU A 34 6.27 2.51 -13.83
C GLU A 34 6.70 1.95 -12.48
N LEU A 35 6.17 0.80 -12.08
CA LEU A 35 6.60 0.17 -10.84
C LEU A 35 8.09 -0.14 -10.87
N LYS A 36 8.56 -0.72 -11.96
CA LYS A 36 10.00 -1.03 -12.09
C LYS A 36 10.85 0.22 -11.96
N ASN A 37 10.39 1.35 -12.53
CA ASN A 37 11.10 2.62 -12.38
C ASN A 37 11.14 3.08 -10.91
N ARG A 38 10.02 2.95 -10.19
CA ARG A 38 9.97 3.32 -8.76
C ARG A 38 10.91 2.44 -7.95
N LEU A 39 10.98 1.16 -8.28
CA LEU A 39 11.82 0.21 -7.55
C LEU A 39 13.31 0.42 -7.79
N LYS A 40 13.71 1.21 -8.78
CA LYS A 40 15.10 1.61 -8.95
C LYS A 40 15.60 2.47 -7.80
N ASN A 41 14.71 3.17 -7.12
CA ASN A 41 15.05 3.89 -5.91
C ASN A 41 15.11 2.89 -4.75
N PRO A 42 16.31 2.64 -4.17
CA PRO A 42 16.46 1.63 -3.11
C PRO A 42 15.74 2.02 -1.83
N GLN A 43 15.27 3.25 -1.69
CA GLN A 43 14.49 3.68 -0.53
C GLN A 43 13.04 3.24 -0.62
N THR A 44 12.56 2.84 -1.80
CA THR A 44 11.17 2.42 -1.97
C THR A 44 10.86 1.15 -1.18
N VAL A 45 9.80 1.21 -0.38
CA VAL A 45 9.30 0.07 0.37
C VAL A 45 8.07 -0.46 -0.36
N LEU A 46 8.15 -1.72 -0.78
CA LEU A 46 7.05 -2.39 -1.50
C LEU A 46 6.31 -3.28 -0.51
N VAL A 47 5.02 -3.04 -0.34
CA VAL A 47 4.21 -3.75 0.65
C VAL A 47 3.15 -4.60 -0.04
N ASP A 48 3.21 -5.90 0.20
CA ASP A 48 2.22 -6.87 -0.26
C ASP A 48 1.19 -7.05 0.86
N VAL A 49 -0.06 -6.61 0.60
CA VAL A 49 -1.11 -6.69 1.63
C VAL A 49 -1.99 -7.93 1.49
N ARG A 50 -1.52 -8.92 0.73
CA ARG A 50 -2.19 -10.21 0.61
C ARG A 50 -1.95 -11.05 1.87
N GLU A 51 -2.64 -12.18 1.95
CA GLU A 51 -2.44 -13.10 3.06
C GLU A 51 -1.07 -13.79 2.98
N PRO A 52 -0.50 -14.22 4.12
CA PRO A 52 0.83 -14.84 4.12
C PRO A 52 0.96 -16.04 3.18
N PHE A 53 -0.09 -16.85 3.04
CA PHE A 53 0.00 -18.01 2.15
C PHE A 53 0.08 -17.59 0.68
N GLU A 54 -0.57 -16.50 0.30
CA GLU A 54 -0.47 -15.96 -1.06
C GLU A 54 0.95 -15.45 -1.32
N TYR A 55 1.49 -14.71 -0.37
CA TYR A 55 2.84 -14.16 -0.47
C TYR A 55 3.87 -15.29 -0.62
N LYS A 56 3.77 -16.32 0.19
CA LYS A 56 4.72 -17.44 0.15
C LYS A 56 4.69 -18.19 -1.18
N SER A 57 3.52 -18.27 -1.80
CA SER A 57 3.36 -18.95 -3.09
C SER A 57 4.01 -18.19 -4.24
N GLY A 58 4.20 -16.89 -4.08
CA GLY A 58 4.83 -16.05 -5.08
C GLY A 58 4.53 -14.60 -4.82
N HIS A 59 5.54 -13.74 -4.94
CA HIS A 59 5.40 -12.31 -4.70
C HIS A 59 6.40 -11.54 -5.54
N ILE A 60 6.20 -10.23 -5.63
CA ILE A 60 7.17 -9.35 -6.29
C ILE A 60 8.44 -9.35 -5.47
N PRO A 61 9.63 -9.55 -6.07
CA PRO A 61 10.88 -9.59 -5.32
C PRO A 61 11.07 -8.36 -4.44
N ASP A 62 11.62 -8.59 -3.25
CA ASP A 62 11.91 -7.58 -2.22
C ASP A 62 10.69 -6.97 -1.54
N ALA A 63 9.47 -7.41 -1.86
CA ALA A 63 8.27 -6.96 -1.16
C ALA A 63 8.25 -7.51 0.26
N ILE A 64 7.77 -6.70 1.19
CA ILE A 64 7.45 -7.17 2.53
C ILE A 64 5.97 -7.51 2.60
N ASN A 65 5.62 -8.51 3.40
CA ASN A 65 4.23 -8.94 3.54
C ASN A 65 3.64 -8.42 4.85
N ILE A 66 2.60 -7.61 4.72
CA ILE A 66 1.80 -7.18 5.86
C ILE A 66 0.36 -7.32 5.40
N SER A 67 -0.34 -8.37 5.84
CA SER A 67 -1.72 -8.58 5.41
C SER A 67 -2.61 -7.39 5.77
N LEU A 68 -3.58 -7.10 4.93
CA LEU A 68 -4.45 -5.95 5.12
C LEU A 68 -5.07 -5.93 6.52
N GLN A 69 -5.54 -7.08 7.00
CA GLN A 69 -6.20 -7.16 8.31
C GLN A 69 -5.27 -6.89 9.49
N THR A 70 -3.95 -6.98 9.29
CA THR A 70 -2.98 -6.71 10.36
C THR A 70 -2.22 -5.41 10.13
N LEU A 71 -2.55 -4.68 9.08
CA LEU A 71 -1.79 -3.50 8.67
C LEU A 71 -1.65 -2.47 9.79
N ALA A 72 -2.74 -2.15 10.46
CA ALA A 72 -2.75 -1.15 11.52
C ALA A 72 -1.93 -1.56 12.75
N HIS A 73 -1.62 -2.84 12.90
CA HIS A 73 -0.83 -3.35 14.01
C HIS A 73 0.65 -3.53 13.66
N ASN A 74 1.04 -3.19 12.44
CA ASN A 74 2.41 -3.40 11.96
C ASN A 74 3.00 -2.16 11.31
N LEU A 75 2.57 -0.98 11.75
CA LEU A 75 3.02 0.28 11.16
C LEU A 75 4.51 0.54 11.37
N GLU A 76 5.13 -0.08 12.37
CA GLU A 76 6.55 0.05 12.60
C GLU A 76 7.39 -0.48 11.44
N GLN A 77 6.81 -1.32 10.59
CA GLN A 77 7.50 -1.84 9.40
C GLN A 77 7.38 -0.89 8.20
N ILE A 78 6.56 0.14 8.30
CA ILE A 78 6.31 1.08 7.20
C ILE A 78 6.82 2.46 7.60
N PRO A 79 7.96 2.89 7.03
CA PRO A 79 8.51 4.21 7.38
C PRO A 79 7.70 5.35 6.78
N HIS A 80 7.66 6.49 7.48
CA HIS A 80 6.99 7.71 7.01
C HIS A 80 7.85 8.53 6.04
N ASP A 81 9.15 8.30 6.03
CA ASP A 81 10.11 9.14 5.30
C ASP A 81 10.66 8.48 4.04
N ARG A 82 10.01 7.41 3.58
CA ARG A 82 10.42 6.70 2.37
C ARG A 82 9.21 6.50 1.47
N PRO A 83 9.40 6.42 0.14
CA PRO A 83 8.30 6.06 -0.75
C PRO A 83 7.77 4.66 -0.43
N VAL A 84 6.45 4.53 -0.36
CA VAL A 84 5.80 3.26 -0.07
C VAL A 84 4.84 2.93 -1.22
N VAL A 85 4.94 1.73 -1.74
CA VAL A 85 4.03 1.23 -2.78
C VAL A 85 3.30 0.00 -2.25
N VAL A 86 1.99 -0.01 -2.38
CA VAL A 86 1.13 -1.09 -1.87
C VAL A 86 0.52 -1.85 -3.04
N TYR A 87 0.57 -3.18 -2.97
CA TYR A 87 -0.10 -4.01 -3.96
C TYR A 87 -0.78 -5.21 -3.32
N CYS A 88 -1.68 -5.85 -4.07
CA CYS A 88 -2.34 -7.08 -3.66
C CYS A 88 -2.44 -8.03 -4.86
N SER A 89 -3.50 -8.81 -5.00
CA SER A 89 -3.67 -9.69 -6.16
C SER A 89 -4.18 -8.95 -7.38
N ALA A 90 -5.30 -8.23 -7.22
CA ALA A 90 -6.02 -7.58 -8.32
C ALA A 90 -6.36 -6.11 -8.04
N GLY A 91 -5.83 -5.54 -6.98
CA GLY A 91 -5.95 -4.11 -6.70
C GLY A 91 -6.93 -3.71 -5.62
N TYR A 92 -7.90 -4.55 -5.25
CA TYR A 92 -8.95 -4.14 -4.30
C TYR A 92 -8.43 -3.91 -2.89
N ARG A 93 -7.67 -4.87 -2.36
CA ARG A 93 -7.08 -4.73 -1.02
C ARG A 93 -6.03 -3.64 -0.98
N ALA A 94 -5.30 -3.46 -2.08
CA ALA A 94 -4.30 -2.40 -2.17
C ALA A 94 -4.93 -1.03 -2.04
N ALA A 95 -6.09 -0.80 -2.67
CA ALA A 95 -6.79 0.48 -2.55
C ALA A 95 -7.16 0.78 -1.10
N MET A 96 -7.66 -0.23 -0.38
CA MET A 96 -7.97 -0.09 1.04
C MET A 96 -6.72 0.22 1.87
N GLY A 97 -5.61 -0.45 1.55
CA GLY A 97 -4.35 -0.22 2.25
C GLY A 97 -3.81 1.19 2.05
N VAL A 98 -3.85 1.68 0.81
CA VAL A 98 -3.38 3.03 0.49
C VAL A 98 -4.20 4.07 1.23
N MET A 99 -5.53 3.96 1.19
CA MET A 99 -6.38 4.90 1.91
C MET A 99 -6.11 4.86 3.42
N THR A 100 -6.02 3.64 3.97
CA THR A 100 -5.73 3.47 5.40
C THR A 100 -4.46 4.20 5.80
N LEU A 101 -3.38 4.02 5.04
CA LEU A 101 -2.11 4.65 5.37
C LEU A 101 -2.18 6.18 5.24
N HIS A 102 -2.88 6.70 4.23
CA HIS A 102 -3.08 8.14 4.13
C HIS A 102 -3.84 8.69 5.32
N LEU A 103 -4.90 7.99 5.77
CA LEU A 103 -5.65 8.41 6.94
C LEU A 103 -4.79 8.41 8.22
N LEU A 104 -3.77 7.55 8.25
CA LEU A 104 -2.85 7.46 9.38
C LEU A 104 -1.68 8.44 9.28
N GLY A 105 -1.70 9.33 8.28
CA GLY A 105 -0.72 10.39 8.16
C GLY A 105 0.45 10.11 7.23
N TYR A 106 0.43 9.01 6.51
CA TYR A 106 1.46 8.74 5.52
C TYR A 106 1.21 9.59 4.27
N GLU A 107 2.22 10.30 3.80
CA GLU A 107 2.10 11.16 2.63
C GLU A 107 2.68 10.54 1.35
N ASN A 108 3.67 9.66 1.50
CA ASN A 108 4.41 9.08 0.37
C ASN A 108 3.94 7.67 0.02
N VAL A 109 2.64 7.42 0.06
CA VAL A 109 2.08 6.10 -0.24
C VAL A 109 1.31 6.15 -1.55
N GLN A 110 1.63 5.21 -2.42
CA GLN A 110 0.94 5.04 -3.70
C GLN A 110 0.58 3.56 -3.88
N GLY A 111 -0.44 3.30 -4.68
CA GLY A 111 -0.86 1.94 -4.99
C GLY A 111 -0.46 1.54 -6.40
N PHE A 112 -0.28 0.25 -6.58
CA PHE A 112 -0.02 -0.37 -7.88
C PHE A 112 -1.26 -1.21 -8.26
N PRO A 113 -2.23 -0.62 -8.98
CA PRO A 113 -3.47 -1.32 -9.33
C PRO A 113 -3.29 -2.64 -10.08
N PRO A 114 -2.35 -2.77 -11.04
CA PRO A 114 -2.15 -4.06 -11.72
C PRO A 114 -1.83 -5.19 -10.75
N SER A 115 -1.17 -4.87 -9.64
CA SER A 115 -0.89 -5.79 -8.56
C SER A 115 -0.16 -7.06 -9.01
N PHE A 116 -0.21 -8.12 -8.21
CA PHE A 116 0.54 -9.33 -8.53
C PHE A 116 0.06 -9.97 -9.83
N ALA A 117 -1.24 -9.91 -10.11
CA ALA A 117 -1.78 -10.46 -11.36
C ALA A 117 -1.14 -9.79 -12.58
N GLY A 118 -1.04 -8.46 -12.57
CA GLY A 118 -0.40 -7.72 -13.66
C GLY A 118 1.09 -8.01 -13.77
N TRP A 119 1.76 -8.11 -12.63
CA TRP A 119 3.18 -8.44 -12.58
C TRP A 119 3.46 -9.81 -13.22
N LYS A 120 2.67 -10.82 -12.83
CA LYS A 120 2.78 -12.17 -13.41
C LYS A 120 2.50 -12.18 -14.90
N THR A 121 1.42 -11.52 -15.31
CA THR A 121 1.02 -11.48 -16.72
C THR A 121 2.11 -10.85 -17.59
N ALA A 122 2.82 -9.89 -17.04
CA ALA A 122 3.93 -9.25 -17.74
C ALA A 122 5.19 -10.13 -17.82
N GLY A 123 5.19 -11.30 -17.18
CA GLY A 123 6.31 -12.23 -17.24
C GLY A 123 7.50 -11.82 -16.37
N GLU A 124 7.29 -10.98 -15.38
CA GLU A 124 8.37 -10.50 -14.52
C GLU A 124 8.80 -11.54 -13.50
N ALA A 125 9.98 -11.34 -12.93
CA ALA A 125 10.55 -12.26 -11.94
C ALA A 125 9.67 -12.38 -10.70
N ILE A 126 9.50 -13.59 -10.19
CA ILE A 126 8.69 -13.88 -9.01
C ILE A 126 9.57 -14.53 -7.95
N ALA A 127 9.51 -14.02 -6.73
CA ALA A 127 10.15 -14.63 -5.57
C ALA A 127 9.14 -15.53 -4.86
N SER A 128 9.65 -16.50 -4.09
CA SER A 128 8.81 -17.35 -3.25
C SER A 128 9.56 -17.70 -1.98
N SER A 129 8.82 -18.05 -0.93
CA SER A 129 9.42 -18.36 0.38
C SER A 129 9.13 -19.76 0.81
#